data_4c5e4d55894f06d6330a91ee68a8e092
#
_entry.id   4c5e4d55894f06d6330a91ee68a8e092
#
_cell.length_a   1.000
_cell.length_b   1.000
_cell.length_c   1.000
_cell.angle_alpha   90.00
_cell.angle_beta   90.00
_cell.angle_gamma   90.00
#
_symmetry.space_group_name_H-M   'P 1'
#
loop_
_entity.id
_entity.type
_entity.pdbx_description
1 polymer ?
#
loop_
_entity_poly.entity_id
_entity_poly.type
_entity_poly.pdbx_seq_one_letter_code
_entity_poly.pdbx_strand_id
1 'polypeptide(L)'
;PDITDPDDDGDGVSDVEENARGSNPKNRGSVPAAVIVPVSPTTITNGTQSVNDKTAISNIVVTPGNNNATVSVDNSKLPNGVTYDAGTKTISGTPNVTDWGSTEEKRKFEIPVVVTNPDGSKVTKTVEITVLRDTDGDGDPDITDTDDDGDGYSDAVEASNGTNPKDANSRPTSGANSGRPGGHNARNHAGKTPLRSVFGPKTGDSFEVYEYAGFAIFAAFEAAILMLIRKRRRDR
;
A
#
# COMPACT_ATOMS: atom_id res chain seq x y z
N PRO A 1 -41.03 -46.61 -24.10
CA PRO A 1 -40.21 -47.76 -23.78
C PRO A 1 -38.78 -47.34 -23.54
N ASP A 2 -38.12 -47.92 -22.56
CA ASP A 2 -36.75 -47.60 -22.09
C ASP A 2 -35.71 -47.47 -23.23
N ILE A 3 -35.92 -48.12 -24.37
CA ILE A 3 -34.96 -48.06 -25.51
C ILE A 3 -34.98 -46.76 -26.29
N THR A 4 -36.00 -45.92 -26.08
CA THR A 4 -36.20 -44.64 -26.78
C THR A 4 -36.39 -43.48 -25.83
N ASP A 5 -36.42 -43.72 -24.55
CA ASP A 5 -36.51 -42.72 -23.51
C ASP A 5 -35.11 -42.27 -23.11
N PRO A 6 -34.76 -40.99 -23.18
CA PRO A 6 -33.45 -40.47 -22.79
C PRO A 6 -33.27 -40.25 -21.29
N ASP A 7 -34.31 -40.52 -20.45
CA ASP A 7 -34.37 -40.34 -19.00
C ASP A 7 -35.34 -41.41 -18.46
N ASP A 8 -34.85 -42.66 -18.41
CA ASP A 8 -35.65 -43.89 -18.15
C ASP A 8 -36.44 -43.88 -16.83
N ASP A 9 -36.01 -43.12 -15.81
CA ASP A 9 -36.66 -43.01 -14.51
C ASP A 9 -37.34 -41.67 -14.23
N GLY A 10 -37.14 -40.69 -15.09
CA GLY A 10 -37.79 -39.39 -15.07
C GLY A 10 -37.35 -38.52 -13.87
N ASP A 11 -36.09 -38.60 -13.46
CA ASP A 11 -35.55 -37.79 -12.38
C ASP A 11 -34.95 -36.44 -12.85
N GLY A 12 -34.83 -36.27 -14.19
CA GLY A 12 -34.32 -35.06 -14.81
C GLY A 12 -32.84 -35.12 -15.18
N VAL A 13 -32.19 -36.28 -14.97
CA VAL A 13 -30.82 -36.56 -15.43
C VAL A 13 -30.93 -37.58 -16.58
N SER A 14 -30.22 -37.37 -17.67
CA SER A 14 -30.30 -38.33 -18.78
C SER A 14 -29.52 -39.63 -18.52
N ASP A 15 -30.00 -40.75 -19.09
CA ASP A 15 -29.32 -42.03 -19.02
C ASP A 15 -27.85 -42.00 -19.41
N VAL A 16 -27.52 -41.17 -20.42
CA VAL A 16 -26.15 -40.99 -20.89
C VAL A 16 -25.28 -40.32 -19.81
N GLU A 17 -25.84 -39.36 -19.13
CA GLU A 17 -25.13 -38.63 -18.06
C GLU A 17 -24.97 -39.50 -16.81
N GLU A 18 -26.00 -40.26 -16.48
CA GLU A 18 -25.99 -41.22 -15.36
C GLU A 18 -24.97 -42.32 -15.57
N ASN A 19 -25.01 -42.98 -16.74
CA ASN A 19 -24.03 -44.00 -17.11
C ASN A 19 -22.59 -43.46 -17.09
N ALA A 20 -22.38 -42.23 -17.57
CA ALA A 20 -21.06 -41.56 -17.58
C ALA A 20 -20.54 -41.26 -16.17
N ARG A 21 -21.45 -41.07 -15.21
CA ARG A 21 -21.15 -40.72 -13.82
C ARG A 21 -21.33 -41.87 -12.83
N GLY A 22 -21.72 -43.05 -13.31
CA GLY A 22 -21.81 -44.26 -12.50
C GLY A 22 -23.07 -44.34 -11.62
N SER A 23 -24.12 -43.58 -11.92
CA SER A 23 -25.47 -43.78 -11.36
C SER A 23 -26.29 -44.76 -12.19
N ASN A 24 -27.47 -45.10 -11.71
CA ASN A 24 -28.33 -46.08 -12.38
C ASN A 24 -29.51 -45.41 -13.07
N PRO A 25 -29.56 -45.39 -14.43
CA PRO A 25 -30.58 -44.71 -15.23
C PRO A 25 -32.02 -45.16 -15.01
N LYS A 26 -32.25 -46.26 -14.27
CA LYS A 26 -33.55 -46.82 -13.98
C LYS A 26 -33.96 -46.69 -12.52
N ASN A 27 -33.27 -45.87 -11.78
CA ASN A 27 -33.56 -45.68 -10.35
C ASN A 27 -33.53 -44.20 -9.99
N ARG A 28 -34.70 -43.60 -9.93
CA ARG A 28 -34.92 -42.18 -9.61
C ARG A 28 -34.24 -41.70 -8.33
N GLY A 29 -33.83 -42.56 -7.44
CA GLY A 29 -33.07 -42.25 -6.25
C GLY A 29 -31.55 -42.34 -6.43
N SER A 30 -31.10 -42.78 -7.62
CA SER A 30 -29.68 -42.98 -7.94
C SER A 30 -29.14 -41.82 -8.80
N VAL A 31 -29.25 -40.60 -8.29
CA VAL A 31 -28.71 -39.42 -8.99
C VAL A 31 -27.19 -39.40 -8.95
N PRO A 32 -26.50 -39.00 -10.04
CA PRO A 32 -25.06 -38.86 -10.04
C PRO A 32 -24.58 -37.95 -8.92
N ALA A 33 -23.51 -38.32 -8.24
CA ALA A 33 -22.88 -37.44 -7.27
C ALA A 33 -22.52 -36.11 -7.94
N ALA A 34 -22.91 -35.04 -7.33
CA ALA A 34 -22.54 -33.71 -7.82
C ALA A 34 -21.02 -33.65 -8.01
N VAL A 35 -20.58 -33.35 -9.23
CA VAL A 35 -19.13 -33.10 -9.46
C VAL A 35 -18.74 -31.86 -8.69
N ILE A 36 -18.17 -32.04 -7.52
CA ILE A 36 -17.51 -30.97 -6.79
C ILE A 36 -16.23 -30.66 -7.58
N VAL A 37 -16.34 -29.81 -8.59
CA VAL A 37 -15.14 -29.21 -9.20
C VAL A 37 -14.48 -28.40 -8.11
N PRO A 38 -13.24 -28.71 -7.71
CA PRO A 38 -12.55 -27.88 -6.72
C PRO A 38 -12.49 -26.44 -7.25
N VAL A 39 -13.23 -25.53 -6.64
CA VAL A 39 -13.16 -24.12 -7.00
C VAL A 39 -11.84 -23.61 -6.49
N SER A 40 -11.00 -23.10 -7.38
CA SER A 40 -9.76 -22.44 -7.00
C SER A 40 -10.06 -21.31 -6.01
N PRO A 41 -9.21 -21.06 -5.00
CA PRO A 41 -9.48 -19.98 -4.07
C PRO A 41 -9.43 -18.62 -4.78
N THR A 42 -10.28 -17.70 -4.37
CA THR A 42 -10.16 -16.29 -4.78
C THR A 42 -8.81 -15.72 -4.35
N THR A 43 -8.07 -15.14 -5.29
CA THR A 43 -6.79 -14.46 -5.02
C THR A 43 -6.89 -12.96 -5.26
N ILE A 44 -6.08 -12.20 -4.53
CA ILE A 44 -5.91 -10.75 -4.73
C ILE A 44 -4.41 -10.49 -4.85
N THR A 45 -4.01 -9.92 -5.99
CA THR A 45 -2.62 -9.50 -6.22
C THR A 45 -2.44 -8.07 -5.70
N ASN A 46 -1.32 -7.79 -5.06
CA ASN A 46 -1.00 -6.49 -4.45
C ASN A 46 -2.05 -5.98 -3.44
N GLY A 47 -2.77 -6.88 -2.79
CA GLY A 47 -3.87 -6.55 -1.88
C GLY A 47 -3.47 -5.81 -0.60
N THR A 48 -2.17 -5.73 -0.30
CA THR A 48 -1.61 -4.91 0.79
C THR A 48 -0.43 -4.13 0.25
N GLN A 49 -0.47 -2.81 0.33
CA GLN A 49 0.59 -1.93 -0.15
C GLN A 49 0.62 -0.60 0.60
N SER A 50 1.81 0.04 0.60
CA SER A 50 2.00 1.42 1.03
C SER A 50 2.50 2.25 -0.15
N VAL A 51 2.04 3.49 -0.25
CA VAL A 51 2.36 4.40 -1.35
C VAL A 51 2.35 5.84 -0.82
N ASN A 52 3.21 6.70 -1.35
CA ASN A 52 3.16 8.11 -1.04
C ASN A 52 1.90 8.75 -1.61
N ASP A 53 1.38 9.75 -0.95
CA ASP A 53 0.28 10.56 -1.48
C ASP A 53 0.62 11.08 -2.88
N LYS A 54 -0.37 11.17 -3.75
CA LYS A 54 -0.22 11.56 -5.17
C LYS A 54 0.68 10.65 -6.01
N THR A 55 1.07 9.49 -5.52
CA THR A 55 1.79 8.45 -6.27
C THR A 55 0.86 7.28 -6.62
N ALA A 56 0.94 6.77 -7.85
CA ALA A 56 0.05 5.71 -8.32
C ALA A 56 0.27 4.41 -7.54
N ILE A 57 -0.82 3.76 -7.13
CA ILE A 57 -0.76 2.42 -6.54
C ILE A 57 -0.39 1.37 -7.59
N SER A 58 0.21 0.27 -7.17
CA SER A 58 0.29 -0.93 -8.00
C SER A 58 -1.11 -1.51 -8.20
N ASN A 59 -1.47 -1.87 -9.42
CA ASN A 59 -2.78 -2.43 -9.72
C ASN A 59 -3.10 -3.62 -8.80
N ILE A 60 -4.27 -3.58 -8.16
CA ILE A 60 -4.78 -4.65 -7.33
C ILE A 60 -5.79 -5.44 -8.15
N VAL A 61 -5.44 -6.67 -8.50
CA VAL A 61 -6.29 -7.53 -9.34
C VAL A 61 -6.96 -8.58 -8.50
N VAL A 62 -8.29 -8.65 -8.57
CA VAL A 62 -9.10 -9.67 -7.93
C VAL A 62 -9.38 -10.79 -8.92
N THR A 63 -8.90 -11.99 -8.64
CA THR A 63 -9.14 -13.17 -9.45
C THR A 63 -10.06 -14.12 -8.67
N PRO A 64 -11.36 -14.18 -9.02
CA PRO A 64 -12.27 -15.13 -8.39
C PRO A 64 -11.87 -16.57 -8.69
N GLY A 65 -12.09 -17.46 -7.74
CA GLY A 65 -11.90 -18.89 -7.96
C GLY A 65 -12.91 -19.51 -8.94
N ASN A 66 -14.06 -18.86 -9.12
CA ASN A 66 -15.06 -19.20 -10.13
C ASN A 66 -15.14 -18.06 -11.16
N ASN A 67 -14.93 -18.37 -12.44
CA ASN A 67 -14.94 -17.38 -13.52
C ASN A 67 -16.29 -16.65 -13.69
N ASN A 68 -17.39 -17.29 -13.28
CA ASN A 68 -18.74 -16.73 -13.32
C ASN A 68 -19.12 -15.96 -12.05
N ALA A 69 -18.22 -15.85 -11.08
CA ALA A 69 -18.44 -15.08 -9.87
C ALA A 69 -18.40 -13.58 -10.16
N THR A 70 -19.24 -12.83 -9.47
CA THR A 70 -19.22 -11.36 -9.49
C THR A 70 -18.35 -10.82 -8.36
N VAL A 71 -17.69 -9.69 -8.62
CA VAL A 71 -16.86 -8.99 -7.63
C VAL A 71 -17.47 -7.62 -7.35
N SER A 72 -17.64 -7.30 -6.10
CA SER A 72 -18.11 -6.00 -5.61
C SER A 72 -17.10 -5.39 -4.66
N VAL A 73 -16.82 -4.10 -4.84
CA VAL A 73 -15.96 -3.29 -3.98
C VAL A 73 -16.77 -2.10 -3.47
N ASP A 74 -16.62 -1.79 -2.20
CA ASP A 74 -17.22 -0.58 -1.64
C ASP A 74 -16.38 0.65 -2.01
N ASN A 75 -16.81 1.38 -3.03
CA ASN A 75 -16.09 2.56 -3.53
C ASN A 75 -15.98 3.67 -2.48
N SER A 76 -16.86 3.71 -1.48
CA SER A 76 -16.77 4.71 -0.40
C SER A 76 -15.60 4.47 0.56
N LYS A 77 -14.99 3.30 0.49
CA LYS A 77 -13.81 2.90 1.28
C LYS A 77 -12.50 3.09 0.53
N LEU A 78 -12.55 3.39 -0.77
CA LEU A 78 -11.36 3.69 -1.55
C LEU A 78 -10.82 5.08 -1.20
N PRO A 79 -9.48 5.26 -1.21
CA PRO A 79 -8.89 6.58 -1.16
C PRO A 79 -9.41 7.44 -2.32
N ASN A 80 -9.54 8.73 -2.11
CA ASN A 80 -9.83 9.65 -3.21
C ASN A 80 -8.79 9.52 -4.33
N GLY A 81 -9.21 9.49 -5.60
CA GLY A 81 -8.33 9.25 -6.76
C GLY A 81 -8.06 7.78 -7.08
N VAL A 82 -8.55 6.84 -6.26
CA VAL A 82 -8.49 5.39 -6.53
C VAL A 82 -9.88 4.90 -6.90
N THR A 83 -9.97 4.03 -7.91
CA THR A 83 -11.23 3.50 -8.45
C THR A 83 -11.19 2.00 -8.65
N TYR A 84 -12.36 1.37 -8.68
CA TYR A 84 -12.53 -0.02 -9.04
C TYR A 84 -13.18 -0.15 -10.42
N ASP A 85 -12.54 -0.89 -11.31
CA ASP A 85 -13.08 -1.30 -12.61
C ASP A 85 -13.66 -2.72 -12.51
N ALA A 86 -14.98 -2.83 -12.64
CA ALA A 86 -15.67 -4.12 -12.55
C ALA A 86 -15.43 -5.01 -13.77
N GLY A 87 -15.11 -4.45 -14.94
CA GLY A 87 -14.82 -5.21 -16.15
C GLY A 87 -13.50 -5.97 -16.07
N THR A 88 -12.47 -5.33 -15.56
CA THR A 88 -11.14 -5.91 -15.35
C THR A 88 -10.97 -6.47 -13.92
N LYS A 89 -11.92 -6.22 -13.03
CA LYS A 89 -11.87 -6.56 -11.60
C LYS A 89 -10.61 -5.99 -10.93
N THR A 90 -10.25 -4.77 -11.27
CA THR A 90 -8.99 -4.13 -10.87
C THR A 90 -9.27 -2.85 -10.08
N ILE A 91 -8.58 -2.67 -8.96
CA ILE A 91 -8.49 -1.41 -8.23
C ILE A 91 -7.20 -0.72 -8.67
N SER A 92 -7.29 0.52 -9.12
CA SER A 92 -6.14 1.31 -9.59
C SER A 92 -6.37 2.79 -9.39
N GLY A 93 -5.32 3.58 -9.54
CA GLY A 93 -5.39 5.03 -9.46
C GLY A 93 -4.26 5.63 -8.63
N THR A 94 -4.41 6.90 -8.33
CA THR A 94 -3.44 7.70 -7.57
C THR A 94 -4.17 8.29 -6.38
N PRO A 95 -3.89 7.84 -5.15
CA PRO A 95 -4.51 8.39 -3.96
C PRO A 95 -4.15 9.88 -3.83
N ASN A 96 -5.13 10.67 -3.38
CA ASN A 96 -4.96 12.09 -3.11
C ASN A 96 -5.75 12.44 -1.84
N VAL A 97 -5.05 12.48 -0.72
CA VAL A 97 -5.61 12.80 0.59
C VAL A 97 -5.47 14.30 0.81
N THR A 98 -6.60 15.03 0.86
CA THR A 98 -6.62 16.50 0.96
C THR A 98 -6.90 17.03 2.35
N ASP A 99 -7.27 16.16 3.29
CA ASP A 99 -7.71 16.47 4.65
C ASP A 99 -6.81 15.82 5.71
N TRP A 100 -5.50 15.90 5.50
CA TRP A 100 -4.53 15.42 6.47
C TRP A 100 -4.70 16.11 7.84
N GLY A 101 -4.75 15.32 8.91
CA GLY A 101 -4.62 15.87 10.26
C GLY A 101 -3.23 16.51 10.47
N SER A 102 -3.13 17.47 11.36
CA SER A 102 -1.86 18.22 11.58
C SER A 102 -0.67 17.33 11.98
N THR A 103 -0.94 16.20 12.63
CA THR A 103 0.08 15.22 13.08
C THR A 103 -0.04 13.88 12.35
N GLU A 104 -0.90 13.80 11.34
CA GLU A 104 -1.13 12.57 10.59
C GLU A 104 -0.11 12.44 9.48
N GLU A 105 0.71 11.40 9.52
CA GLU A 105 1.76 11.12 8.53
C GLU A 105 1.38 9.97 7.59
N LYS A 106 0.37 9.19 7.97
CA LYS A 106 -0.13 8.06 7.16
C LYS A 106 -1.59 7.81 7.43
N ARG A 107 -2.31 7.35 6.40
CA ARG A 107 -3.72 6.93 6.51
C ARG A 107 -3.92 5.56 5.91
N LYS A 108 -4.51 4.66 6.68
CA LYS A 108 -4.85 3.30 6.27
C LYS A 108 -6.28 3.24 5.76
N PHE A 109 -6.46 2.62 4.59
CA PHE A 109 -7.73 2.32 3.98
C PHE A 109 -7.92 0.81 3.95
N GLU A 110 -9.00 0.32 4.57
CA GLU A 110 -9.40 -1.08 4.56
C GLU A 110 -10.64 -1.23 3.68
N ILE A 111 -10.46 -1.87 2.54
CA ILE A 111 -11.46 -1.97 1.48
C ILE A 111 -11.99 -3.40 1.42
N PRO A 112 -13.24 -3.66 1.80
CA PRO A 112 -13.85 -4.97 1.65
C PRO A 112 -14.12 -5.26 0.17
N VAL A 113 -13.66 -6.43 -0.27
CA VAL A 113 -13.91 -7.01 -1.58
C VAL A 113 -14.79 -8.24 -1.40
N VAL A 114 -16.00 -8.20 -1.94
CA VAL A 114 -16.96 -9.29 -1.84
C VAL A 114 -17.06 -10.00 -3.19
N VAL A 115 -16.75 -11.30 -3.18
CA VAL A 115 -16.93 -12.19 -4.33
C VAL A 115 -18.17 -13.02 -4.10
N THR A 116 -19.14 -12.93 -5.02
CA THR A 116 -20.38 -13.72 -4.97
C THR A 116 -20.36 -14.77 -6.08
N ASN A 117 -20.41 -16.03 -5.70
CA ASN A 117 -20.45 -17.15 -6.61
C ASN A 117 -21.86 -17.32 -7.23
N PRO A 118 -21.99 -18.04 -8.35
CA PRO A 118 -23.29 -18.31 -9.00
C PRO A 118 -24.32 -19.02 -8.10
N ASP A 119 -23.85 -19.78 -7.12
CA ASP A 119 -24.69 -20.45 -6.12
C ASP A 119 -25.17 -19.52 -4.98
N GLY A 120 -24.81 -18.22 -5.05
CA GLY A 120 -25.14 -17.23 -4.04
C GLY A 120 -24.19 -17.20 -2.84
N SER A 121 -23.24 -18.13 -2.74
CA SER A 121 -22.22 -18.11 -1.68
C SER A 121 -21.29 -16.90 -1.84
N LYS A 122 -20.80 -16.36 -0.71
CA LYS A 122 -19.97 -15.14 -0.69
C LYS A 122 -18.64 -15.39 0.00
N VAL A 123 -17.58 -14.82 -0.58
CA VAL A 123 -16.26 -14.74 0.03
C VAL A 123 -15.90 -13.27 0.17
N THR A 124 -15.56 -12.83 1.39
CA THR A 124 -15.08 -11.47 1.64
C THR A 124 -13.58 -11.51 1.90
N LYS A 125 -12.85 -10.65 1.21
CA LYS A 125 -11.43 -10.37 1.40
C LYS A 125 -11.25 -8.88 1.68
N THR A 126 -10.21 -8.51 2.42
CA THR A 126 -9.86 -7.10 2.65
C THR A 126 -8.63 -6.73 1.85
N VAL A 127 -8.72 -5.64 1.12
CA VAL A 127 -7.58 -4.93 0.53
C VAL A 127 -7.16 -3.83 1.49
N GLU A 128 -5.86 -3.64 1.63
CA GLU A 128 -5.28 -2.66 2.53
C GLU A 128 -4.35 -1.72 1.75
N ILE A 129 -4.68 -0.43 1.72
CA ILE A 129 -3.85 0.61 1.13
C ILE A 129 -3.46 1.58 2.25
N THR A 130 -2.16 1.73 2.50
CA THR A 130 -1.64 2.76 3.38
C THR A 130 -1.08 3.89 2.52
N VAL A 131 -1.66 5.07 2.65
CA VAL A 131 -1.15 6.28 2.00
C VAL A 131 -0.25 6.99 3.01
N LEU A 132 0.98 7.26 2.61
CA LEU A 132 1.96 8.01 3.38
C LEU A 132 1.87 9.48 2.94
N ARG A 133 1.86 10.39 3.90
CA ARG A 133 1.90 11.81 3.60
C ARG A 133 3.28 12.14 3.02
N ASP A 134 3.29 12.99 2.00
CA ASP A 134 4.46 13.52 1.30
C ASP A 134 4.11 14.98 0.99
N THR A 135 4.54 15.88 1.90
CA THR A 135 4.02 17.24 1.95
C THR A 135 4.58 18.09 0.82
N ASP A 136 5.88 17.99 0.53
CA ASP A 136 6.54 18.74 -0.55
C ASP A 136 6.50 18.01 -1.91
N GLY A 137 6.27 16.69 -1.90
CA GLY A 137 6.10 15.87 -3.11
C GLY A 137 7.42 15.45 -3.76
N ASP A 138 8.51 15.39 -3.01
CA ASP A 138 9.83 15.01 -3.51
C ASP A 138 10.00 13.49 -3.61
N GLY A 139 9.11 12.71 -2.97
CA GLY A 139 9.06 11.26 -2.99
C GLY A 139 9.59 10.59 -1.72
N ASP A 140 10.14 11.34 -0.77
CA ASP A 140 10.41 10.88 0.58
C ASP A 140 9.20 11.25 1.48
N PRO A 141 8.53 10.29 2.11
CA PRO A 141 7.34 10.62 2.90
C PRO A 141 7.71 11.28 4.23
N ASP A 142 6.83 12.17 4.73
CA ASP A 142 6.99 12.93 5.99
C ASP A 142 7.51 12.09 7.18
N ILE A 143 7.21 10.79 7.21
CA ILE A 143 7.66 9.90 8.30
C ILE A 143 9.16 9.62 8.29
N THR A 144 9.84 9.85 7.17
CA THR A 144 11.28 9.63 6.97
C THR A 144 12.01 10.89 6.49
N ASP A 145 11.28 11.85 5.98
CA ASP A 145 11.81 13.14 5.60
C ASP A 145 12.29 13.94 6.82
N THR A 146 13.25 14.77 6.65
CA THR A 146 13.81 15.65 7.67
C THR A 146 13.49 17.13 7.43
N ASP A 147 12.82 17.44 6.30
CA ASP A 147 12.39 18.78 5.86
C ASP A 147 11.06 18.61 5.11
N ASP A 148 9.99 18.27 5.88
CA ASP A 148 8.68 17.81 5.38
C ASP A 148 8.06 18.72 4.31
N ASP A 149 8.34 20.03 4.31
CA ASP A 149 7.76 20.98 3.36
C ASP A 149 8.77 21.52 2.33
N GLY A 150 10.02 21.04 2.38
CA GLY A 150 11.07 21.34 1.40
C GLY A 150 11.50 22.80 1.37
N ASP A 151 11.34 23.55 2.47
CA ASP A 151 11.63 25.00 2.51
C ASP A 151 13.09 25.33 2.84
N GLY A 152 13.89 24.29 3.18
CA GLY A 152 15.31 24.38 3.51
C GLY A 152 15.61 24.52 5.00
N TYR A 153 14.59 24.44 5.86
CA TYR A 153 14.74 24.29 7.30
C TYR A 153 14.26 22.89 7.70
N SER A 154 15.04 22.19 8.50
CA SER A 154 14.62 20.87 8.93
C SER A 154 13.51 20.95 9.99
N ASP A 155 12.67 19.94 10.08
CA ASP A 155 11.58 19.81 11.07
C ASP A 155 12.05 20.06 12.48
N ALA A 156 13.24 19.54 12.84
CA ALA A 156 13.83 19.75 14.15
C ALA A 156 14.16 21.23 14.42
N VAL A 157 14.62 21.95 13.40
CA VAL A 157 14.90 23.41 13.49
C VAL A 157 13.59 24.15 13.62
N GLU A 158 12.60 23.83 12.84
CA GLU A 158 11.31 24.46 12.86
C GLU A 158 10.57 24.22 14.18
N ALA A 159 10.50 22.97 14.62
CA ALA A 159 9.91 22.62 15.92
C ALA A 159 10.57 23.39 17.08
N SER A 160 11.91 23.59 17.05
CA SER A 160 12.63 24.34 18.07
C SER A 160 12.33 25.85 18.04
N ASN A 161 11.90 26.37 16.89
CA ASN A 161 11.56 27.78 16.69
C ASN A 161 10.05 28.05 16.74
N GLY A 162 9.23 27.00 16.91
CA GLY A 162 7.78 27.11 16.98
C GLY A 162 7.12 27.42 15.63
N THR A 163 7.79 27.05 14.54
CA THR A 163 7.26 27.06 13.17
C THR A 163 6.68 25.70 12.80
N ASN A 164 6.00 25.59 11.67
CA ASN A 164 5.29 24.39 11.26
C ASN A 164 6.07 23.65 10.17
N PRO A 165 6.62 22.45 10.44
CA PRO A 165 7.40 21.68 9.47
C PRO A 165 6.66 21.25 8.19
N LYS A 166 5.36 21.48 8.14
CA LYS A 166 4.49 21.09 7.01
C LYS A 166 3.89 22.28 6.25
N ASP A 167 4.46 23.47 6.44
CA ASP A 167 4.03 24.71 5.78
C ASP A 167 5.24 25.55 5.38
N ALA A 168 5.67 25.45 4.14
CA ALA A 168 6.82 26.16 3.56
C ALA A 168 6.77 27.70 3.67
N ASN A 169 5.66 28.26 4.14
CA ASN A 169 5.55 29.67 4.47
C ASN A 169 5.81 29.97 5.95
N SER A 170 5.87 28.96 6.81
CA SER A 170 6.04 29.04 8.26
C SER A 170 7.51 28.91 8.65
N ARG A 171 8.36 29.82 8.19
CA ARG A 171 9.82 29.73 8.34
C ARG A 171 10.33 30.33 9.65
N PRO A 172 11.38 29.73 10.24
CA PRO A 172 12.09 30.37 11.36
C PRO A 172 12.57 31.77 10.97
N THR A 173 12.17 32.79 11.73
CA THR A 173 12.63 34.14 11.50
C THR A 173 14.10 34.29 11.90
N SER A 174 14.94 34.79 11.02
CA SER A 174 16.38 35.07 11.28
C SER A 174 16.54 36.15 12.36
N GLY A 175 16.19 35.83 13.61
CA GLY A 175 16.17 36.77 14.72
C GLY A 175 16.10 36.17 16.11
N ALA A 176 15.88 34.88 16.24
CA ALA A 176 15.67 34.23 17.55
C ALA A 176 16.95 33.63 18.14
N ASN A 177 18.13 34.13 17.81
CA ASN A 177 19.34 33.82 18.57
C ASN A 177 19.82 35.05 19.36
N SER A 178 19.01 35.47 20.31
CA SER A 178 19.43 36.49 21.31
C SER A 178 19.47 35.91 22.72
N GLY A 179 20.20 34.83 22.87
CA GLY A 179 20.73 34.40 24.17
C GLY A 179 22.12 35.00 24.40
N ARG A 180 22.28 36.31 24.33
CA ARG A 180 23.49 36.96 24.82
C ARG A 180 23.12 38.07 25.82
N PRO A 181 23.43 37.89 27.11
CA PRO A 181 23.31 38.95 28.08
C PRO A 181 24.52 39.91 27.92
N GLY A 182 24.28 41.19 27.81
CA GLY A 182 25.28 42.19 28.09
C GLY A 182 25.71 43.13 26.97
N GLY A 183 25.07 44.24 26.89
CA GLY A 183 25.52 45.60 26.75
C GLY A 183 26.68 45.96 25.77
N HIS A 184 26.40 46.84 24.86
CA HIS A 184 26.99 48.18 24.80
C HIS A 184 26.50 48.93 23.55
N ASN A 185 25.93 50.09 23.76
CA ASN A 185 25.71 51.13 22.74
C ASN A 185 27.00 51.46 21.96
N ALA A 186 26.91 51.45 20.64
CA ALA A 186 27.85 52.26 19.83
C ALA A 186 27.16 52.74 18.54
N ARG A 187 26.99 53.97 18.51
CA ARG A 187 26.64 54.96 17.50
C ARG A 187 27.03 54.66 16.06
N ASN A 188 26.10 55.08 15.20
CA ASN A 188 26.28 55.49 13.79
C ASN A 188 27.70 55.67 13.29
N HIS A 189 28.02 55.03 12.17
CA HIS A 189 28.84 55.64 11.14
C HIS A 189 28.41 55.15 9.76
N ALA A 190 27.99 56.09 8.94
CA ALA A 190 27.79 55.91 7.51
C ALA A 190 29.15 55.73 6.81
N GLY A 191 29.26 54.77 5.90
CA GLY A 191 30.48 54.62 5.09
C GLY A 191 30.35 53.45 4.12
N LYS A 192 30.10 53.76 2.86
CA LYS A 192 30.09 52.87 1.71
C LYS A 192 31.39 52.11 1.57
N THR A 193 31.32 50.80 1.34
CA THR A 193 32.11 50.03 0.34
C THR A 193 31.59 48.62 0.19
N PRO A 194 31.51 48.06 -1.02
CA PRO A 194 31.05 46.70 -1.22
C PRO A 194 32.17 45.71 -0.91
N LEU A 195 31.99 44.88 0.11
CA LEU A 195 32.92 43.79 0.38
C LEU A 195 32.61 42.58 -0.51
N ARG A 196 33.57 42.36 -1.38
CA ARG A 196 33.77 41.21 -2.24
C ARG A 196 33.69 39.92 -1.41
N SER A 197 32.76 39.04 -1.78
CA SER A 197 32.68 37.66 -1.29
C SER A 197 33.98 36.93 -1.64
N VAL A 198 34.73 36.50 -0.62
CA VAL A 198 35.81 35.53 -0.75
C VAL A 198 35.37 34.29 0.06
N PHE A 199 34.65 33.41 -0.56
CA PHE A 199 34.55 32.04 -0.07
C PHE A 199 35.69 31.22 -0.67
N GLY A 200 36.77 31.05 0.09
CA GLY A 200 37.74 30.00 -0.13
C GLY A 200 37.40 28.81 0.75
N PRO A 201 37.61 27.56 0.28
CA PRO A 201 37.30 26.36 1.06
C PRO A 201 38.25 26.30 2.27
N LYS A 202 37.68 26.23 3.48
CA LYS A 202 38.43 25.85 4.67
C LYS A 202 38.59 24.32 4.65
N THR A 203 39.81 23.90 4.37
CA THR A 203 40.26 22.53 4.61
C THR A 203 40.45 22.32 6.11
N GLY A 204 39.76 21.35 6.67
CA GLY A 204 40.11 20.84 8.00
C GLY A 204 38.96 20.61 8.97
N ASP A 205 37.82 20.09 8.57
CA ASP A 205 36.93 19.39 9.50
C ASP A 205 36.82 17.91 9.09
N SER A 206 37.24 17.05 10.02
CA SER A 206 37.08 15.63 9.90
C SER A 206 35.60 15.27 9.89
N PHE A 207 35.09 14.84 8.75
CA PHE A 207 33.81 14.19 8.66
C PHE A 207 33.89 12.89 9.49
N GLU A 208 33.24 12.86 10.63
CA GLU A 208 32.89 11.60 11.26
C GLU A 208 31.80 10.97 10.40
N VAL A 209 32.21 9.93 9.65
CA VAL A 209 31.29 9.06 8.92
C VAL A 209 30.55 8.25 9.96
N TYR A 210 29.32 8.66 10.29
CA TYR A 210 28.39 7.75 10.93
C TYR A 210 28.00 6.68 9.91
N GLU A 211 28.69 5.54 10.01
CA GLU A 211 28.34 4.35 9.24
C GLU A 211 26.87 3.98 9.46
N TYR A 212 26.18 3.83 8.37
CA TYR A 212 24.82 3.29 8.29
C TYR A 212 24.78 1.86 8.82
N ALA A 213 24.61 1.68 10.13
CA ALA A 213 24.41 0.37 10.76
C ALA A 213 22.99 -0.19 10.51
N GLY A 214 22.14 0.49 9.75
CA GLY A 214 20.75 0.08 9.50
C GLY A 214 20.55 -0.96 8.40
N PHE A 215 21.43 -1.03 7.40
CA PHE A 215 21.22 -1.92 6.24
C PHE A 215 21.69 -3.37 6.42
N ALA A 216 22.48 -3.66 7.45
CA ALA A 216 22.99 -5.02 7.68
C ALA A 216 21.99 -5.97 8.33
N ILE A 217 20.92 -5.48 8.96
CA ILE A 217 19.97 -6.32 9.70
C ILE A 217 18.95 -6.98 8.78
N PHE A 218 18.56 -6.36 7.66
CA PHE A 218 17.59 -6.94 6.71
C PHE A 218 18.19 -8.07 5.87
N ALA A 219 19.43 -7.97 5.44
CA ALA A 219 20.10 -9.02 4.67
C ALA A 219 20.37 -10.31 5.49
N ALA A 220 20.55 -10.19 6.80
CA ALA A 220 20.75 -11.34 7.69
C ALA A 220 19.45 -12.14 7.93
N PHE A 221 18.30 -11.50 7.89
CA PHE A 221 17.00 -12.15 8.13
C PHE A 221 16.58 -13.01 6.93
N GLU A 222 16.79 -12.56 5.70
CA GLU A 222 16.50 -13.35 4.49
C GLU A 222 17.43 -14.57 4.34
N ALA A 223 18.70 -14.43 4.69
CA ALA A 223 19.65 -15.53 4.66
C ALA A 223 19.30 -16.63 5.68
N ALA A 224 18.79 -16.28 6.85
CA ALA A 224 18.38 -17.24 7.87
C ALA A 224 17.12 -18.03 7.46
N ILE A 225 16.16 -17.39 6.78
CA ILE A 225 14.96 -18.07 6.28
C ILE A 225 15.31 -19.04 5.16
N LEU A 226 16.19 -18.66 4.24
CA LEU A 226 16.66 -19.54 3.16
C LEU A 226 17.45 -20.75 3.68
N MET A 227 18.23 -20.61 4.74
CA MET A 227 18.91 -21.73 5.39
C MET A 227 17.96 -22.69 6.08
N LEU A 228 16.92 -22.20 6.74
CA LEU A 228 15.88 -23.01 7.38
C LEU A 228 15.06 -23.83 6.36
N ILE A 229 14.75 -23.22 5.21
CA ILE A 229 14.03 -23.91 4.12
C ILE A 229 14.92 -25.00 3.49
N ARG A 230 16.22 -24.74 3.29
CA ARG A 230 17.17 -25.73 2.77
C ARG A 230 17.42 -26.89 3.75
N LYS A 231 17.44 -26.62 5.06
CA LYS A 231 17.60 -27.67 6.08
C LYS A 231 16.37 -28.60 6.10
N ARG A 232 15.15 -28.06 6.04
CA ARG A 232 13.91 -28.88 5.97
C ARG A 232 13.79 -29.75 4.72
N ARG A 233 14.46 -29.40 3.60
CA ARG A 233 14.49 -30.25 2.39
C ARG A 233 15.53 -31.37 2.44
N ARG A 234 16.48 -31.30 3.36
CA ARG A 234 17.55 -32.31 3.48
C ARG A 234 17.18 -33.41 4.50
N ASP A 235 16.20 -33.14 5.37
CA ASP A 235 15.76 -34.03 6.45
C ASP A 235 14.43 -34.76 6.09
N ARG A 236 14.07 -34.77 4.80
CA ARG A 236 13.02 -35.59 4.16
C ARG A 236 13.62 -36.46 3.07
#